data_af5bcdc9a9bf5932d2a1c0103ee1b2f9
#
_entry.id   af5bcdc9a9bf5932d2a1c0103ee1b2f9
#
_cell.length_a   1.000
_cell.length_b   1.000
_cell.length_c   1.000
_cell.angle_alpha   90.00
_cell.angle_beta   90.00
_cell.angle_gamma   90.00
#
_symmetry.space_group_name_H-M   'P 1'
#
loop_
_entity.id
_entity.type
_entity.pdbx_description
1 polymer ?
#
loop_
_entity_poly.entity_id
_entity_poly.type
_entity_poly.pdbx_seq_one_letter_code
_entity_poly.pdbx_strand_id
1 'polypeptide(L)'
;MAKSITKKSSTEFDVEKIRRFTQSELARLSQEDLELPFCYQIGTDVLVGANRVVKINDHCWRVMEQDQQVFDFFNRKDAIFYCIALYKQQTQLAREIRDNDGLLNKLEFDASLYRLRYKKAQEKGDTWGEEYFSVRYTETQHKIEQVKKEIKKNLNLAKYIKV
;
A
#
# COMPACT_ATOMS: atom_id res chain seq x y z
N MET A 1 18.30 -25.15 29.50
CA MET A 1 18.09 -24.94 28.91
C MET A 1 17.53 -23.98 28.50
N ALA A 2 17.53 -23.43 28.21
CA ALA A 2 17.22 -22.56 27.91
C ALA A 2 16.61 -22.18 26.98
N LYS A 3 15.90 -22.18 26.70
CA LYS A 3 15.35 -21.85 25.96
C LYS A 3 14.69 -21.11 25.75
N SER A 4 14.20 -20.87 25.80
CA SER A 4 13.50 -20.37 25.55
C SER A 4 13.31 -19.15 25.26
N ILE A 5 13.60 -18.89 24.88
CA ILE A 5 13.59 -17.77 24.54
C ILE A 5 12.73 -17.28 23.76
N THR A 6 12.01 -17.21 24.20
CA THR A 6 11.09 -16.51 23.76
C THR A 6 11.48 -15.46 22.90
N LYS A 7 11.63 -15.71 21.89
CA LYS A 7 11.51 -14.87 20.95
C LYS A 7 10.20 -14.29 21.03
N LYS A 8 10.07 -13.18 21.57
CA LYS A 8 8.97 -12.45 21.24
C LYS A 8 9.01 -12.29 19.82
N SER A 9 8.49 -13.22 19.23
CA SER A 9 8.44 -13.25 17.85
C SER A 9 7.57 -12.16 17.34
N SER A 10 8.02 -11.47 16.39
CA SER A 10 7.20 -10.62 15.58
C SER A 10 6.35 -11.52 14.71
N THR A 11 5.04 -11.33 14.77
CA THR A 11 4.08 -12.04 13.95
C THR A 11 3.93 -11.30 12.62
N GLU A 12 3.97 -12.05 11.53
CA GLU A 12 3.74 -11.48 10.21
C GLU A 12 2.29 -11.01 10.10
N PHE A 13 2.11 -9.75 9.71
CA PHE A 13 0.79 -9.18 9.50
C PHE A 13 0.31 -9.48 8.07
N ASP A 14 -0.88 -10.06 7.96
CA ASP A 14 -1.48 -10.41 6.69
C ASP A 14 -2.71 -9.55 6.46
N VAL A 15 -2.66 -8.68 5.44
CA VAL A 15 -3.77 -7.77 5.12
C VAL A 15 -5.04 -8.51 4.71
N GLU A 16 -4.92 -9.76 4.27
CA GLU A 16 -6.09 -10.57 3.89
C GLU A 16 -6.78 -11.18 5.10
N LYS A 17 -6.14 -11.16 6.27
CA LYS A 17 -6.66 -11.74 7.51
C LYS A 17 -7.03 -10.69 8.54
N ILE A 18 -7.32 -9.47 8.11
CA ILE A 18 -7.76 -8.41 9.02
C ILE A 18 -9.15 -8.78 9.54
N ARG A 19 -9.29 -8.74 10.87
CA ARG A 19 -10.56 -9.06 11.49
C ARG A 19 -11.63 -8.04 11.11
N ARG A 20 -12.80 -8.52 10.73
CA ARG A 20 -13.95 -7.68 10.38
C ARG A 20 -14.93 -7.61 11.52
N PHE A 21 -15.45 -6.42 11.76
CA PHE A 21 -16.48 -6.19 12.76
C PHE A 21 -17.70 -5.57 12.09
N THR A 22 -18.87 -5.89 12.65
CA THR A 22 -20.11 -5.18 12.33
C THR A 22 -20.27 -4.01 13.31
N GLN A 23 -21.13 -3.06 12.97
CA GLN A 23 -21.44 -1.94 13.86
C GLN A 23 -21.97 -2.46 15.22
N SER A 24 -22.80 -3.51 15.20
CA SER A 24 -23.35 -4.10 16.40
C SER A 24 -22.28 -4.70 17.29
N GLU A 25 -21.31 -5.41 16.68
CA GLU A 25 -20.19 -5.99 17.41
C GLU A 25 -19.33 -4.93 18.08
N LEU A 26 -19.03 -3.84 17.36
CA LEU A 26 -18.23 -2.74 17.90
C LEU A 26 -18.94 -2.05 19.07
N ALA A 27 -20.24 -1.82 18.94
CA ALA A 27 -21.03 -1.22 20.02
C ALA A 27 -20.99 -2.09 21.27
N ARG A 28 -21.10 -3.41 21.10
CA ARG A 28 -21.05 -4.36 22.23
C ARG A 28 -19.68 -4.40 22.88
N LEU A 29 -18.61 -4.39 22.06
CA LEU A 29 -17.24 -4.37 22.57
C LEU A 29 -17.00 -3.13 23.44
N SER A 30 -17.51 -1.98 23.01
CA SER A 30 -17.40 -0.75 23.80
C SER A 30 -18.10 -0.87 25.14
N GLN A 31 -19.29 -1.47 25.15
CA GLN A 31 -20.08 -1.65 26.38
C GLN A 31 -19.39 -2.61 27.34
N GLU A 32 -18.71 -3.61 26.84
CA GLU A 32 -18.01 -4.62 27.63
C GLU A 32 -16.59 -4.24 27.99
N ASP A 33 -16.16 -3.03 27.59
CA ASP A 33 -14.80 -2.53 27.83
C ASP A 33 -13.71 -3.44 27.25
N LEU A 34 -14.00 -4.10 26.15
CA LEU A 34 -13.03 -4.97 25.50
C LEU A 34 -12.09 -4.17 24.61
N GLU A 35 -10.81 -4.53 24.63
CA GLU A 35 -9.84 -3.88 23.80
C GLU A 35 -10.04 -4.26 22.34
N LEU A 36 -10.05 -3.25 21.47
CA LEU A 36 -10.08 -3.48 20.03
C LEU A 36 -8.66 -3.78 19.55
N PRO A 37 -8.52 -4.66 18.54
CA PRO A 37 -7.21 -4.85 17.92
C PRO A 37 -6.74 -3.54 17.29
N PHE A 38 -5.41 -3.36 17.17
CA PHE A 38 -4.87 -2.14 16.58
C PHE A 38 -5.26 -1.97 15.13
N CYS A 39 -5.64 -3.04 14.45
CA CYS A 39 -6.05 -3.03 13.05
C CYS A 39 -7.27 -3.92 12.86
N TYR A 40 -8.34 -3.35 12.32
CA TYR A 40 -9.57 -4.10 12.05
C TYR A 40 -10.33 -3.44 10.90
N GLN A 41 -11.29 -4.17 10.34
CA GLN A 41 -12.08 -3.70 9.21
C GLN A 41 -13.54 -3.58 9.60
N ILE A 42 -14.18 -2.49 9.15
CA ILE A 42 -15.61 -2.31 9.26
C ILE A 42 -16.14 -1.84 7.90
N GLY A 43 -17.05 -2.62 7.32
CA GLY A 43 -17.46 -2.38 5.93
C GLY A 43 -16.25 -2.51 5.01
N THR A 44 -15.97 -1.49 4.21
CA THR A 44 -14.79 -1.43 3.35
C THR A 44 -13.64 -0.65 3.97
N ASP A 45 -13.86 -0.03 5.14
CA ASP A 45 -12.86 0.78 5.80
C ASP A 45 -11.95 -0.08 6.68
N VAL A 46 -10.66 0.26 6.71
CA VAL A 46 -9.70 -0.39 7.59
C VAL A 46 -9.21 0.64 8.60
N LEU A 47 -9.32 0.31 9.87
CA LEU A 47 -8.85 1.17 10.95
C LEU A 47 -7.51 0.64 11.47
N VAL A 48 -6.51 1.51 11.54
CA VAL A 48 -5.17 1.15 12.03
C VAL A 48 -4.77 2.22 13.04
N GLY A 49 -4.88 1.88 14.33
CA GLY A 49 -4.64 2.86 15.39
C GLY A 49 -5.57 4.06 15.23
N ALA A 50 -5.00 5.25 15.11
CA ALA A 50 -5.76 6.50 14.93
C ALA A 50 -6.10 6.80 13.48
N ASN A 51 -5.62 5.99 12.54
CA ASN A 51 -5.80 6.23 11.11
C ASN A 51 -6.88 5.33 10.52
N ARG A 52 -7.52 5.83 9.48
CA ARG A 52 -8.58 5.10 8.78
C ARG A 52 -8.29 5.10 7.29
N VAL A 53 -8.34 3.92 6.68
CA VAL A 53 -8.19 3.76 5.24
C VAL A 53 -9.56 3.59 4.63
N VAL A 54 -9.97 4.55 3.80
CA VAL A 54 -11.29 4.59 3.20
C VAL A 54 -11.17 4.36 1.70
N LYS A 55 -11.97 3.42 1.18
CA LYS A 55 -12.01 3.18 -0.26
C LYS A 55 -12.78 4.29 -0.95
N ILE A 56 -12.14 5.01 -1.85
CA ILE A 56 -12.77 6.03 -2.68
C ILE A 56 -13.27 5.39 -3.99
N ASN A 57 -12.40 4.57 -4.61
CA ASN A 57 -12.75 3.75 -5.78
C ASN A 57 -11.72 2.61 -5.87
N ASP A 58 -11.77 1.78 -6.92
CA ASP A 58 -10.89 0.63 -7.06
C ASP A 58 -9.41 0.99 -7.18
N HIS A 59 -9.10 2.24 -7.50
CA HIS A 59 -7.74 2.73 -7.70
C HIS A 59 -7.35 3.86 -6.75
N CYS A 60 -8.17 4.12 -5.74
CA CYS A 60 -7.89 5.20 -4.78
C CYS A 60 -8.34 4.79 -3.38
N TRP A 61 -7.39 4.79 -2.47
CA TRP A 61 -7.57 4.46 -1.05
C TRP A 61 -7.08 5.65 -0.22
N ARG A 62 -7.98 6.29 0.49
CA ARG A 62 -7.68 7.53 1.22
C ARG A 62 -7.37 7.23 2.67
N VAL A 63 -6.24 7.75 3.14
CA VAL A 63 -5.87 7.70 4.55
C VAL A 63 -6.42 8.93 5.25
N MET A 64 -7.20 8.71 6.30
CA MET A 64 -7.82 9.74 7.12
C MET A 64 -7.25 9.67 8.53
N GLU A 65 -6.94 10.82 9.12
CA GLU A 65 -6.54 10.91 10.53
C GLU A 65 -7.47 11.89 11.19
N GLN A 66 -8.27 11.44 12.16
CA GLN A 66 -9.24 12.26 12.88
C GLN A 66 -10.14 13.04 11.92
N ASP A 67 -10.69 12.35 10.92
CA ASP A 67 -11.56 12.92 9.87
C ASP A 67 -10.89 13.93 8.95
N GLN A 68 -9.56 14.06 9.02
CA GLN A 68 -8.81 14.88 8.07
C GLN A 68 -8.11 13.98 7.05
N GLN A 69 -8.21 14.37 5.78
CA GLN A 69 -7.52 13.65 4.71
C GLN A 69 -6.01 13.89 4.82
N VAL A 70 -5.25 12.81 4.84
CA VAL A 70 -3.79 12.88 4.92
C VAL A 70 -3.17 12.59 3.55
N PHE A 71 -3.45 11.41 2.99
CA PHE A 71 -2.91 11.00 1.70
C PHE A 71 -3.86 10.08 0.95
N ASP A 72 -3.75 10.09 -0.38
CA ASP A 72 -4.41 9.12 -1.25
C ASP A 72 -3.37 8.15 -1.80
N PHE A 73 -3.71 6.88 -1.78
CA PHE A 73 -2.87 5.79 -2.28
C PHE A 73 -3.56 5.11 -3.45
N PHE A 74 -2.78 4.52 -4.34
CA PHE A 74 -3.30 3.81 -5.50
C PHE A 74 -3.48 2.32 -5.21
N ASN A 75 -2.88 1.83 -4.13
CA ASN A 75 -2.94 0.42 -3.74
C ASN A 75 -3.38 0.29 -2.28
N ARG A 76 -4.41 -0.53 -2.05
CA ARG A 76 -4.95 -0.76 -0.69
C ARG A 76 -3.88 -1.25 0.28
N LYS A 77 -3.08 -2.19 -0.16
CA LYS A 77 -2.03 -2.79 0.67
C LYS A 77 -1.01 -1.75 1.13
N ASP A 78 -0.60 -0.87 0.23
CA ASP A 78 0.34 0.20 0.55
C ASP A 78 -0.25 1.17 1.57
N ALA A 79 -1.53 1.54 1.42
CA ALA A 79 -2.21 2.42 2.37
C ALA A 79 -2.25 1.81 3.77
N ILE A 80 -2.56 0.53 3.87
CA ILE A 80 -2.62 -0.18 5.15
C ILE A 80 -1.23 -0.26 5.80
N PHE A 81 -0.21 -0.65 5.04
CA PHE A 81 1.14 -0.75 5.59
C PHE A 81 1.74 0.61 5.93
N TYR A 82 1.36 1.66 5.20
CA TYR A 82 1.70 3.03 5.59
C TYR A 82 1.18 3.33 7.00
N CYS A 83 -0.08 3.02 7.25
CA CYS A 83 -0.69 3.25 8.57
C CYS A 83 -0.05 2.37 9.65
N ILE A 84 0.31 1.13 9.31
CA ILE A 84 1.00 0.24 10.26
C ILE A 84 2.37 0.80 10.60
N ALA A 85 3.12 1.30 9.62
CA ALA A 85 4.42 1.92 9.88
C ALA A 85 4.28 3.14 10.77
N LEU A 86 3.26 3.98 10.56
CA LEU A 86 2.99 5.12 11.44
C LEU A 86 2.64 4.65 12.86
N TYR A 87 1.81 3.63 12.98
CA TYR A 87 1.44 3.07 14.28
C TYR A 87 2.66 2.58 15.05
N LYS A 88 3.63 2.01 14.34
CA LYS A 88 4.88 1.52 14.91
C LYS A 88 5.94 2.62 15.06
N GLN A 89 5.56 3.87 14.79
CA GLN A 89 6.45 5.04 14.86
C GLN A 89 7.64 4.95 13.89
N GLN A 90 7.48 4.21 12.81
CA GLN A 90 8.48 4.09 11.75
C GLN A 90 8.19 5.11 10.65
N THR A 91 8.38 6.37 10.96
CA THR A 91 8.00 7.50 10.10
C THR A 91 8.72 7.49 8.76
N GLN A 92 10.01 7.15 8.74
CA GLN A 92 10.77 7.09 7.50
C GLN A 92 10.27 5.98 6.59
N LEU A 93 9.99 4.80 7.16
CA LEU A 93 9.43 3.69 6.40
C LEU A 93 8.06 4.04 5.83
N ALA A 94 7.22 4.69 6.62
CA ALA A 94 5.90 5.15 6.17
C ALA A 94 6.04 6.08 4.97
N ARG A 95 6.97 7.03 5.03
CA ARG A 95 7.21 7.98 3.94
C ARG A 95 7.67 7.27 2.67
N GLU A 96 8.57 6.29 2.80
CA GLU A 96 9.04 5.51 1.65
C GLU A 96 7.93 4.68 1.02
N ILE A 97 7.06 4.08 1.82
CA ILE A 97 5.90 3.34 1.32
C ILE A 97 5.00 4.27 0.50
N ARG A 98 4.70 5.45 1.02
CA ARG A 98 3.88 6.44 0.33
C ARG A 98 4.53 6.89 -0.99
N ASP A 99 5.81 7.25 -0.93
CA ASP A 99 6.51 7.78 -2.10
C ASP A 99 6.62 6.74 -3.22
N ASN A 100 6.87 5.49 -2.87
CA ASN A 100 6.96 4.41 -3.84
C ASN A 100 5.60 4.07 -4.48
N ASP A 101 4.51 4.16 -3.70
CA ASP A 101 3.17 3.97 -4.25
C ASP A 101 2.88 5.03 -5.34
N GLY A 102 3.16 6.29 -5.06
CA GLY A 102 2.99 7.38 -6.02
C GLY A 102 3.89 7.25 -7.23
N LEU A 103 5.15 6.88 -7.02
CA LEU A 103 6.11 6.70 -8.10
C LEU A 103 5.71 5.54 -9.01
N LEU A 104 5.29 4.42 -8.45
CA LEU A 104 4.83 3.27 -9.23
C LEU A 104 3.64 3.65 -10.10
N ASN A 105 2.67 4.36 -9.55
CA ASN A 105 1.51 4.79 -10.31
C ASN A 105 1.91 5.70 -11.49
N LYS A 106 2.83 6.63 -11.26
CA LYS A 106 3.33 7.51 -12.31
C LYS A 106 4.05 6.72 -13.41
N LEU A 107 4.90 5.79 -13.04
CA LEU A 107 5.64 4.98 -14.00
C LEU A 107 4.73 4.09 -14.83
N GLU A 108 3.70 3.51 -14.22
CA GLU A 108 2.72 2.70 -14.93
C GLU A 108 1.91 3.53 -15.92
N PHE A 109 1.56 4.76 -15.54
CA PHE A 109 0.91 5.70 -16.45
C PHE A 109 1.82 6.03 -17.64
N ASP A 110 3.09 6.35 -17.37
CA ASP A 110 4.06 6.67 -18.42
C ASP A 110 4.26 5.47 -19.37
N ALA A 111 4.35 4.26 -18.83
CA ALA A 111 4.48 3.05 -19.64
C ALA A 111 3.29 2.87 -20.57
N SER A 112 2.08 3.07 -20.04
CA SER A 112 0.85 2.97 -20.84
C SER A 112 0.83 4.00 -21.97
N LEU A 113 1.30 5.22 -21.68
CA LEU A 113 1.37 6.29 -22.67
C LEU A 113 2.38 5.97 -23.78
N TYR A 114 3.57 5.46 -23.42
CA TYR A 114 4.58 5.07 -24.40
C TYR A 114 4.10 3.91 -25.26
N ARG A 115 3.40 2.94 -24.66
CA ARG A 115 2.83 1.84 -25.41
C ARG A 115 1.80 2.31 -26.43
N LEU A 116 0.94 3.25 -26.05
CA LEU A 116 -0.05 3.84 -26.95
C LEU A 116 0.62 4.58 -28.11
N ARG A 117 1.63 5.38 -27.80
CA ARG A 117 2.37 6.15 -28.81
C ARG A 117 3.16 5.24 -29.75
N TYR A 118 3.70 4.14 -29.24
CA TYR A 118 4.35 3.13 -30.05
C TYR A 118 3.37 2.55 -31.08
N LYS A 119 2.18 2.20 -30.64
CA LYS A 119 1.15 1.67 -31.53
C LYS A 119 0.78 2.65 -32.63
N LYS A 120 0.61 3.92 -32.27
CA LYS A 120 0.29 4.97 -33.24
C LYS A 120 1.41 5.17 -34.26
N ALA A 121 2.65 5.17 -33.80
CA ALA A 121 3.81 5.28 -34.69
C ALA A 121 3.88 4.11 -35.67
N GLN A 122 3.58 2.90 -35.16
CA GLN A 122 3.55 1.68 -35.99
C GLN A 122 2.49 1.77 -37.07
N GLU A 123 1.30 2.24 -36.73
CA GLU A 123 0.18 2.41 -37.66
C GLU A 123 0.51 3.44 -38.76
N LYS A 124 1.29 4.46 -38.43
CA LYS A 124 1.68 5.53 -39.38
C LYS A 124 2.96 5.21 -40.16
N GLY A 125 3.61 4.10 -39.88
CA GLY A 125 4.88 3.76 -40.49
C GLY A 125 6.03 4.68 -40.06
N ASP A 126 5.90 5.31 -38.88
CA ASP A 126 6.92 6.19 -38.33
C ASP A 126 7.98 5.35 -37.60
N THR A 127 9.04 4.98 -38.34
CA THR A 127 10.09 4.10 -37.80
C THR A 127 10.88 4.76 -36.67
N TRP A 128 11.11 6.06 -36.73
CA TRP A 128 11.79 6.79 -35.67
C TRP A 128 10.97 6.78 -34.40
N GLY A 129 9.65 7.02 -34.52
CA GLY A 129 8.73 6.98 -33.39
C GLY A 129 8.64 5.61 -32.76
N GLU A 130 8.57 4.55 -33.59
CA GLU A 130 8.55 3.17 -33.10
C GLU A 130 9.80 2.89 -32.22
N GLU A 131 10.96 3.24 -32.70
CA GLU A 131 12.21 3.01 -31.98
C GLU A 131 12.26 3.84 -30.69
N TYR A 132 11.93 5.13 -30.77
CA TYR A 132 11.96 6.03 -29.62
C TYR A 132 11.03 5.55 -28.50
N PHE A 133 9.76 5.25 -28.83
CA PHE A 133 8.79 4.85 -27.80
C PHE A 133 9.04 3.43 -27.27
N SER A 134 9.58 2.53 -28.12
CA SER A 134 9.98 1.19 -27.69
C SER A 134 11.09 1.27 -26.61
N VAL A 135 12.10 2.10 -26.85
CA VAL A 135 13.19 2.29 -25.90
C VAL A 135 12.68 2.89 -24.59
N ARG A 136 11.84 3.93 -24.69
CA ARG A 136 11.27 4.58 -23.50
C ARG A 136 10.40 3.63 -22.69
N TYR A 137 9.60 2.82 -23.38
CA TYR A 137 8.77 1.82 -22.73
C TYR A 137 9.64 0.81 -21.95
N THR A 138 10.69 0.29 -22.60
CA THR A 138 11.60 -0.68 -21.98
C THR A 138 12.29 -0.09 -20.75
N GLU A 139 12.79 1.14 -20.85
CA GLU A 139 13.42 1.84 -19.72
C GLU A 139 12.43 2.02 -18.57
N THR A 140 11.18 2.39 -18.89
CA THR A 140 10.14 2.59 -17.87
C THR A 140 9.77 1.28 -17.20
N GLN A 141 9.67 0.19 -17.97
CA GLN A 141 9.40 -1.14 -17.42
C GLN A 141 10.50 -1.58 -16.44
N HIS A 142 11.75 -1.26 -16.78
CA HIS A 142 12.87 -1.56 -15.89
C HIS A 142 12.78 -0.79 -14.57
N LYS A 143 12.40 0.49 -14.63
CA LYS A 143 12.19 1.32 -13.43
C LYS A 143 11.03 0.79 -12.60
N ILE A 144 9.95 0.34 -13.25
CA ILE A 144 8.80 -0.25 -12.58
C ILE A 144 9.23 -1.49 -11.77
N GLU A 145 10.04 -2.37 -12.38
CA GLU A 145 10.53 -3.55 -11.69
C GLU A 145 11.38 -3.19 -10.47
N GLN A 146 12.22 -2.16 -10.58
CA GLN A 146 13.03 -1.69 -9.45
C GLN A 146 12.17 -1.15 -8.33
N VAL A 147 11.15 -0.35 -8.64
CA VAL A 147 10.23 0.22 -7.63
C VAL A 147 9.43 -0.90 -6.97
N LYS A 148 8.97 -1.89 -7.73
CA LYS A 148 8.25 -3.03 -7.16
C LYS A 148 9.10 -3.81 -6.16
N LYS A 149 10.38 -3.97 -6.44
CA LYS A 149 11.31 -4.61 -5.50
C LYS A 149 11.45 -3.80 -4.21
N GLU A 150 11.55 -2.48 -4.34
CA GLU A 150 11.66 -1.58 -3.20
C GLU A 150 10.37 -1.59 -2.36
N ILE A 151 9.22 -1.58 -3.01
CA ILE A 151 7.92 -1.70 -2.34
C ILE A 151 7.86 -3.01 -1.55
N LYS A 152 8.21 -4.12 -2.17
CA LYS A 152 8.21 -5.43 -1.52
C LYS A 152 9.11 -5.45 -0.30
N LYS A 153 10.30 -4.86 -0.42
CA LYS A 153 11.24 -4.75 0.69
C LYS A 153 10.64 -3.95 1.85
N ASN A 154 10.05 -2.81 1.56
CA ASN A 154 9.46 -1.94 2.59
C ASN A 154 8.26 -2.59 3.25
N LEU A 155 7.40 -3.27 2.49
CA LEU A 155 6.27 -3.99 3.06
C LEU A 155 6.74 -5.15 3.94
N ASN A 156 7.83 -5.82 3.56
CA ASN A 156 8.41 -6.87 4.40
C ASN A 156 8.92 -6.31 5.73
N LEU A 157 9.48 -5.10 5.73
CA LEU A 157 9.91 -4.45 6.96
C LEU A 157 8.73 -4.04 7.84
N ALA A 158 7.63 -3.62 7.23
CA ALA A 158 6.45 -3.14 7.95
C ALA A 158 5.57 -4.27 8.49
N LYS A 159 5.55 -5.42 7.84
CA LYS A 159 4.56 -6.47 8.15
C LYS A 159 4.79 -7.22 9.46
N TYR A 160 5.97 -7.14 10.04
CA TYR A 160 6.23 -7.82 11.31
C TYR A 160 5.85 -6.93 12.48
N ILE A 161 4.99 -7.46 13.33
CA ILE A 161 4.49 -6.75 14.49
C ILE A 161 5.09 -7.40 15.73
N LYS A 162 5.69 -6.57 16.59
CA LYS A 162 6.18 -7.08 17.87
C LYS A 162 4.99 -7.36 18.79
N VAL A 163 4.93 -8.54 19.25
CA VAL A 163 3.90 -8.97 20.18
C VAL A 163 4.42 -8.83 21.62
#